data_7c82af3d89ada21d916fa55c2ec51bca
#
_entry.id   7c82af3d89ada21d916fa55c2ec51bca
#
_cell.length_a   1.000
_cell.length_b   1.000
_cell.length_c   1.000
_cell.angle_alpha   90.00
_cell.angle_beta   90.00
_cell.angle_gamma   90.00
#
_symmetry.space_group_name_H-M   'P 1'
#
loop_
_entity.id
_entity.type
_entity.pdbx_description
1 polymer ?
#
loop_
_entity_poly.entity_id
_entity_poly.type
_entity_poly.pdbx_seq_one_letter_code
_entity_poly.pdbx_strand_id
1 'polypeptide(L)'
;MAKIEDRVAELVKDKIENIGYSLYDVEYAKEGPNYFLRIYIDSPKGIDLDDCEKVSNEINEILDEADYIKEQYFLEVSSPGVERILRKDEHLEQNIGKQVEAKLFRKDENNNKSYIGELKEFDSETVTIDETKIERKNIVYSNRKI
;
A
#
# COMPACT_ATOMS: atom_id res chain seq x y z
N MET A 1 -12.53 16.30 -2.28
CA MET A 1 -13.10 15.39 -1.27
C MET A 1 -12.15 14.25 -0.97
N ALA A 2 -11.97 13.92 0.30
CA ALA A 2 -11.15 12.79 0.68
C ALA A 2 -11.89 11.49 0.33
N LYS A 3 -11.15 10.50 -0.17
CA LYS A 3 -11.67 9.17 -0.43
C LYS A 3 -11.95 8.46 0.89
N ILE A 4 -12.84 7.46 0.86
CA ILE A 4 -13.11 6.63 2.04
C ILE A 4 -11.82 6.04 2.59
N GLU A 5 -10.93 5.58 1.71
CA GLU A 5 -9.65 5.02 2.10
C GLU A 5 -8.79 6.01 2.90
N ASP A 6 -8.75 7.26 2.46
CA ASP A 6 -7.99 8.29 3.17
C ASP A 6 -8.59 8.63 4.53
N ARG A 7 -9.91 8.69 4.61
CA ARG A 7 -10.62 8.97 5.86
C ARG A 7 -10.43 7.83 6.86
N VAL A 8 -10.51 6.60 6.40
CA VAL A 8 -10.26 5.43 7.24
C VAL A 8 -8.81 5.40 7.72
N ALA A 9 -7.87 5.70 6.81
CA ALA A 9 -6.44 5.74 7.17
C ALA A 9 -6.18 6.74 8.29
N GLU A 10 -6.71 7.95 8.19
CA GLU A 10 -6.57 8.95 9.25
C GLU A 10 -7.16 8.46 10.57
N LEU A 11 -8.31 7.80 10.50
CA LEU A 11 -9.03 7.34 11.68
C LEU A 11 -8.29 6.25 12.44
N VAL A 12 -7.68 5.30 11.73
CA VAL A 12 -7.10 4.10 12.36
C VAL A 12 -5.60 4.17 12.57
N LYS A 13 -4.91 5.08 11.91
CA LYS A 13 -3.45 5.15 11.93
C LYS A 13 -2.87 5.26 13.34
N ASP A 14 -3.37 6.18 14.13
CA ASP A 14 -2.86 6.42 15.49
C ASP A 14 -3.05 5.20 16.37
N LYS A 15 -4.20 4.52 16.25
CA LYS A 15 -4.47 3.33 17.03
C LYS A 15 -3.53 2.20 16.65
N ILE A 16 -3.31 2.01 15.34
CA ILE A 16 -2.42 0.97 14.85
C ILE A 16 -0.99 1.24 15.34
N GLU A 17 -0.52 2.48 15.28
CA GLU A 17 0.81 2.85 15.77
C GLU A 17 0.93 2.64 17.29
N ASN A 18 -0.10 3.00 18.03
CA ASN A 18 -0.10 2.87 19.50
C ASN A 18 0.01 1.44 19.98
N ILE A 19 -0.47 0.48 19.20
CA ILE A 19 -0.38 -0.94 19.58
C ILE A 19 0.83 -1.65 18.95
N GLY A 20 1.74 -0.89 18.35
CA GLY A 20 3.05 -1.40 17.94
C GLY A 20 3.20 -1.77 16.47
N TYR A 21 2.28 -1.33 15.63
CA TYR A 21 2.33 -1.62 14.19
C TYR A 21 2.33 -0.32 13.40
N SER A 22 2.63 -0.42 12.09
CA SER A 22 2.48 0.72 11.20
C SER A 22 1.40 0.43 10.17
N LEU A 23 0.68 1.48 9.77
CA LEU A 23 -0.31 1.38 8.71
C LEU A 23 0.41 1.49 7.37
N TYR A 24 0.35 0.43 6.56
CA TYR A 24 0.99 0.41 5.26
C TYR A 24 0.06 0.96 4.17
N ASP A 25 -1.18 0.48 4.12
CA ASP A 25 -2.14 0.92 3.11
C ASP A 25 -3.56 0.57 3.52
N VAL A 26 -4.53 1.23 2.88
CA VAL A 26 -5.96 0.97 3.05
C VAL A 26 -6.58 0.85 1.67
N GLU A 27 -7.36 -0.20 1.44
CA GLU A 27 -8.06 -0.42 0.19
C GLU A 27 -9.54 -0.66 0.48
N TYR A 28 -10.42 0.04 -0.23
CA TYR A 28 -11.85 -0.20 -0.18
C TYR A 28 -12.32 -0.61 -1.57
N ALA A 29 -12.74 -1.85 -1.71
CA ALA A 29 -13.07 -2.44 -3.00
C ALA A 29 -14.40 -3.17 -2.98
N LYS A 30 -15.08 -3.14 -4.11
CA LYS A 30 -16.29 -3.93 -4.32
C LYS A 30 -15.92 -5.10 -5.24
N GLU A 31 -16.15 -6.31 -4.76
CA GLU A 31 -15.91 -7.52 -5.55
C GLU A 31 -17.22 -8.31 -5.62
N GLY A 32 -17.81 -8.36 -6.83
CA GLY A 32 -19.14 -8.94 -6.98
C GLY A 32 -20.15 -8.16 -6.16
N PRO A 33 -21.00 -8.81 -5.34
CA PRO A 33 -21.97 -8.13 -4.50
C PRO A 33 -21.40 -7.64 -3.18
N ASN A 34 -20.14 -7.92 -2.88
CA ASN A 34 -19.55 -7.67 -1.58
C ASN A 34 -18.57 -6.50 -1.59
N TYR A 35 -18.54 -5.76 -0.46
CA TYR A 35 -17.56 -4.70 -0.23
C TYR A 35 -16.52 -5.20 0.75
N PHE A 36 -15.26 -4.84 0.51
CA PHE A 36 -14.13 -5.21 1.36
C PHE A 36 -13.34 -3.97 1.76
N LEU A 37 -13.11 -3.82 3.06
CA LEU A 37 -12.19 -2.83 3.58
C LEU A 37 -10.93 -3.57 4.01
N ARG A 38 -9.84 -3.37 3.30
CA ARG A 38 -8.58 -4.06 3.54
C ARG A 38 -7.58 -3.11 4.16
N ILE A 39 -7.08 -3.48 5.32
CA ILE A 39 -6.09 -2.70 6.08
C ILE A 39 -4.80 -3.49 6.06
N TYR A 40 -3.76 -2.89 5.49
CA TYR A 40 -2.44 -3.52 5.41
C TYR A 40 -1.54 -2.92 6.48
N ILE A 41 -1.05 -3.77 7.37
CA ILE A 41 -0.20 -3.37 8.49
C ILE A 41 1.18 -3.99 8.36
N ASP A 42 2.17 -3.36 8.99
CA ASP A 42 3.54 -3.83 8.93
C ASP A 42 4.20 -3.70 10.31
N SER A 43 5.32 -4.39 10.48
CA SER A 43 6.11 -4.35 11.70
C SER A 43 7.54 -4.78 11.35
N PRO A 44 8.56 -4.23 12.04
CA PRO A 44 9.94 -4.69 11.84
C PRO A 44 10.15 -6.19 12.07
N LYS A 45 9.29 -6.79 12.89
CA LYS A 45 9.35 -8.22 13.21
C LYS A 45 8.53 -9.10 12.27
N GLY A 46 7.84 -8.49 11.31
CA GLY A 46 6.88 -9.18 10.47
C GLY A 46 5.50 -9.26 11.11
N ILE A 47 4.56 -9.82 10.38
CA ILE A 47 3.15 -9.88 10.79
C ILE A 47 2.67 -11.33 10.69
N ASP A 48 2.01 -11.80 11.74
CA ASP A 48 1.34 -13.11 11.75
C ASP A 48 -0.18 -12.95 11.90
N LEU A 49 -0.89 -14.07 11.96
CA LEU A 49 -2.35 -14.06 12.08
C LEU A 49 -2.83 -13.44 13.38
N ASP A 50 -2.11 -13.67 14.48
CA ASP A 50 -2.48 -13.10 15.77
C ASP A 50 -2.36 -11.58 15.75
N ASP A 51 -1.35 -11.06 15.08
CA ASP A 51 -1.18 -9.61 14.90
C ASP A 51 -2.34 -9.02 14.13
N CYS A 52 -2.76 -9.67 13.05
CA CYS A 52 -3.89 -9.21 12.24
C CYS A 52 -5.19 -9.22 13.04
N GLU A 53 -5.42 -10.25 13.81
CA GLU A 53 -6.61 -10.36 14.67
C GLU A 53 -6.63 -9.26 15.73
N LYS A 54 -5.49 -9.03 16.37
CA LYS A 54 -5.35 -7.98 17.38
C LYS A 54 -5.71 -6.60 16.82
N VAL A 55 -5.12 -6.26 15.66
CA VAL A 55 -5.40 -4.98 15.02
C VAL A 55 -6.86 -4.90 14.60
N SER A 56 -7.40 -5.96 14.01
CA SER A 56 -8.79 -6.00 13.59
C SER A 56 -9.74 -5.71 14.74
N ASN A 57 -9.52 -6.34 15.89
CA ASN A 57 -10.35 -6.13 17.07
C ASN A 57 -10.26 -4.70 17.59
N GLU A 58 -9.05 -4.13 17.58
CA GLU A 58 -8.84 -2.78 18.10
C GLU A 58 -9.45 -1.69 17.23
N ILE A 59 -9.43 -1.85 15.92
CA ILE A 59 -9.95 -0.83 15.01
C ILE A 59 -11.42 -1.01 14.67
N ASN A 60 -11.99 -2.19 14.89
CA ASN A 60 -13.38 -2.47 14.55
C ASN A 60 -14.35 -1.52 15.26
N GLU A 61 -14.16 -1.29 16.56
CA GLU A 61 -15.00 -0.37 17.33
C GLU A 61 -14.89 1.06 16.80
N ILE A 62 -13.69 1.49 16.45
CA ILE A 62 -13.43 2.83 15.91
C ILE A 62 -14.16 3.02 14.60
N LEU A 63 -14.11 2.01 13.73
CA LEU A 63 -14.79 2.04 12.44
C LEU A 63 -16.30 2.06 12.60
N ASP A 64 -16.84 1.27 13.54
CA ASP A 64 -18.27 1.22 13.80
C ASP A 64 -18.78 2.58 14.33
N GLU A 65 -18.06 3.20 15.23
CA GLU A 65 -18.43 4.49 15.79
C GLU A 65 -18.41 5.61 14.74
N ALA A 66 -17.40 5.61 13.88
CA ALA A 66 -17.25 6.64 12.85
C ALA A 66 -18.28 6.50 11.74
N ASP A 67 -18.68 5.27 11.42
CA ASP A 67 -19.70 4.95 10.42
C ASP A 67 -19.46 5.65 9.07
N TYR A 68 -18.21 5.63 8.62
CA TYR A 68 -17.84 6.26 7.33
C TYR A 68 -18.35 5.48 6.12
N ILE A 69 -18.52 4.17 6.26
CA ILE A 69 -18.95 3.29 5.18
C ILE A 69 -20.39 2.88 5.44
N LYS A 70 -21.29 3.25 4.53
CA LYS A 70 -22.72 3.01 4.69
C LYS A 70 -23.13 1.62 4.25
N GLU A 71 -22.40 1.02 3.32
CA GLU A 71 -22.65 -0.34 2.87
C GLU A 71 -22.14 -1.34 3.89
N GLN A 72 -22.73 -2.52 3.89
CA GLN A 72 -22.19 -3.63 4.67
C GLN A 72 -20.89 -4.08 4.03
N TYR A 73 -19.84 -4.27 4.81
CA TYR A 73 -18.52 -4.61 4.30
C TYR A 73 -17.82 -5.63 5.19
N PHE A 74 -16.84 -6.30 4.62
CA PHE A 74 -15.95 -7.21 5.33
C PHE A 74 -14.65 -6.50 5.66
N LEU A 75 -14.24 -6.53 6.92
CA LEU A 75 -12.97 -5.98 7.35
C LEU A 75 -11.90 -7.06 7.25
N GLU A 76 -10.85 -6.80 6.48
CA GLU A 76 -9.71 -7.70 6.36
C GLU A 76 -8.45 -6.95 6.77
N VAL A 77 -7.69 -7.51 7.71
CA VAL A 77 -6.39 -6.97 8.13
C VAL A 77 -5.33 -7.96 7.74
N SER A 78 -4.31 -7.51 7.03
CA SER A 78 -3.23 -8.38 6.56
C SER A 78 -1.92 -7.63 6.42
N SER A 79 -0.84 -8.37 6.12
CA SER A 79 0.44 -7.75 5.81
C SER A 79 0.53 -7.50 4.30
N PRO A 80 1.39 -6.56 3.86
CA PRO A 80 1.58 -6.34 2.42
C PRO A 80 2.29 -7.48 1.70
N GLY A 81 2.78 -8.49 2.45
CA GLY A 81 3.45 -9.64 1.85
C GLY A 81 4.94 -9.42 1.64
N VAL A 82 5.59 -10.40 0.99
CA VAL A 82 7.02 -10.38 0.72
C VAL A 82 7.34 -9.34 -0.35
N GLU A 83 6.56 -9.31 -1.42
CA GLU A 83 6.67 -8.30 -2.46
C GLU A 83 5.68 -7.18 -2.16
N ARG A 84 6.20 -5.99 -1.91
CA ARG A 84 5.37 -4.84 -1.52
C ARG A 84 5.10 -3.96 -2.73
N ILE A 85 3.81 -3.70 -2.98
CA ILE A 85 3.40 -2.82 -4.08
C ILE A 85 3.64 -1.37 -3.65
N LEU A 86 4.40 -0.63 -4.47
CA LEU A 86 4.76 0.76 -4.19
C LEU A 86 3.79 1.67 -4.94
N ARG A 87 2.72 2.04 -4.28
CA ARG A 87 1.61 2.78 -4.89
C ARG A 87 1.63 4.27 -4.55
N LYS A 88 2.10 4.61 -3.37
CA LYS A 88 2.09 5.99 -2.87
C LYS A 88 3.51 6.56 -2.77
N ASP A 89 3.63 7.87 -2.73
CA ASP A 89 4.92 8.55 -2.57
C ASP A 89 5.65 8.07 -1.31
N GLU A 90 4.94 7.90 -0.20
CA GLU A 90 5.54 7.39 1.03
C GLU A 90 6.11 5.98 0.87
N HIS A 91 5.47 5.14 0.04
CA HIS A 91 6.01 3.81 -0.26
C HIS A 91 7.32 3.91 -1.03
N LEU A 92 7.38 4.82 -2.00
CA LEU A 92 8.59 5.05 -2.77
C LEU A 92 9.71 5.59 -1.89
N GLU A 93 9.38 6.56 -1.03
CA GLU A 93 10.36 7.16 -0.12
C GLU A 93 10.97 6.12 0.82
N GLN A 94 10.16 5.23 1.37
CA GLN A 94 10.63 4.16 2.25
C GLN A 94 11.53 3.15 1.56
N ASN A 95 11.49 3.09 0.23
CA ASN A 95 12.22 2.09 -0.56
C ASN A 95 13.39 2.67 -1.36
N ILE A 96 13.73 3.94 -1.16
CA ILE A 96 14.92 4.52 -1.78
C ILE A 96 16.15 3.76 -1.27
N GLY A 97 17.02 3.35 -2.21
CA GLY A 97 18.17 2.54 -1.91
C GLY A 97 17.92 1.05 -1.91
N LYS A 98 16.68 0.62 -2.11
CA LYS A 98 16.31 -0.79 -2.13
C LYS A 98 16.00 -1.23 -3.55
N GLN A 99 16.07 -2.54 -3.78
CA GLN A 99 15.77 -3.10 -5.10
C GLN A 99 14.27 -3.15 -5.33
N VAL A 100 13.84 -2.62 -6.47
CA VAL A 100 12.44 -2.57 -6.85
C VAL A 100 12.27 -3.04 -8.29
N GLU A 101 11.02 -3.39 -8.64
CA GLU A 101 10.64 -3.72 -10.02
C GLU A 101 9.48 -2.82 -10.44
N ALA A 102 9.58 -2.26 -11.64
CA ALA A 102 8.50 -1.50 -12.25
C ALA A 102 8.04 -2.18 -13.53
N LYS A 103 6.73 -2.46 -13.62
CA LYS A 103 6.09 -3.00 -14.83
C LYS A 103 5.45 -1.86 -15.59
N LEU A 104 5.61 -1.84 -16.90
CA LEU A 104 5.13 -0.75 -17.75
C LEU A 104 3.90 -1.14 -18.55
N PHE A 105 3.01 -0.16 -18.80
CA PHE A 105 1.86 -0.34 -19.70
C PHE A 105 2.33 -0.56 -21.12
N ARG A 106 3.34 0.21 -21.55
CA ARG A 106 3.87 0.19 -22.91
C ARG A 106 5.38 0.01 -22.86
N LYS A 107 5.92 -0.69 -23.83
CA LYS A 107 7.37 -0.77 -23.99
C LYS A 107 7.94 0.63 -24.19
N ASP A 108 9.09 0.88 -23.59
CA ASP A 108 9.76 2.16 -23.72
C ASP A 108 10.60 2.22 -25.00
N GLU A 109 11.40 3.29 -25.14
CA GLU A 109 12.27 3.51 -26.31
C GLU A 109 13.26 2.37 -26.53
N ASN A 110 13.66 1.67 -25.46
CA ASN A 110 14.59 0.57 -25.50
C ASN A 110 13.90 -0.79 -25.66
N ASN A 111 12.60 -0.78 -25.93
CA ASN A 111 11.78 -1.98 -26.08
C ASN A 111 11.67 -2.80 -24.80
N ASN A 112 11.81 -2.16 -23.64
CA ASN A 112 11.68 -2.79 -22.34
C ASN A 112 10.29 -2.57 -21.78
N LYS A 113 9.73 -3.59 -21.16
CA LYS A 113 8.41 -3.52 -20.52
C LYS A 113 8.49 -3.55 -19.00
N SER A 114 9.66 -3.79 -18.46
CA SER A 114 9.88 -3.76 -17.01
C SER A 114 11.33 -3.40 -16.72
N TYR A 115 11.55 -2.86 -15.52
CA TYR A 115 12.87 -2.54 -15.01
C TYR A 115 13.02 -3.09 -13.61
N ILE A 116 14.17 -3.65 -13.30
CA ILE A 116 14.53 -4.12 -11.96
C ILE A 116 15.85 -3.48 -11.59
N GLY A 117 15.91 -2.84 -10.45
CA GLY A 117 17.14 -2.22 -9.98
C GLY A 117 16.92 -1.45 -8.68
N GLU A 118 17.92 -0.67 -8.31
CA GLU A 118 17.85 0.14 -7.09
C GLU A 118 17.05 1.42 -7.34
N LEU A 119 16.08 1.68 -6.47
CA LEU A 119 15.31 2.93 -6.52
C LEU A 119 16.20 4.07 -6.01
N LYS A 120 16.57 4.98 -6.90
CA LYS A 120 17.47 6.10 -6.57
C LYS A 120 16.74 7.32 -6.09
N GLU A 121 15.72 7.73 -6.84
CA GLU A 121 14.92 8.91 -6.53
C GLU A 121 13.58 8.86 -7.24
N PHE A 122 12.69 9.75 -6.87
CA PHE A 122 11.42 9.91 -7.55
C PHE A 122 10.91 11.33 -7.38
N ASP A 123 9.99 11.73 -8.27
CA ASP A 123 9.25 12.98 -8.13
C ASP A 123 7.78 12.72 -8.48
N SER A 124 7.00 13.78 -8.65
CA SER A 124 5.56 13.64 -8.97
C SER A 124 5.30 13.01 -10.33
N GLU A 125 6.27 13.03 -11.23
CA GLU A 125 6.10 12.56 -12.61
C GLU A 125 6.94 11.35 -12.96
N THR A 126 8.08 11.15 -12.32
CA THR A 126 9.05 10.11 -12.69
C THR A 126 9.59 9.34 -11.49
N VAL A 127 10.12 8.15 -11.79
CA VAL A 127 10.84 7.30 -10.85
C VAL A 127 12.15 6.92 -11.52
N THR A 128 13.27 7.01 -10.79
CA THR A 128 14.58 6.62 -11.30
C THR A 128 15.02 5.30 -10.71
N ILE A 129 15.16 4.28 -11.55
CA ILE A 129 15.65 2.96 -11.17
C ILE A 129 17.03 2.78 -11.83
N ASP A 130 18.06 2.58 -11.01
CA ASP A 130 19.46 2.59 -11.44
C ASP A 130 19.78 3.90 -12.17
N GLU A 131 19.96 3.86 -13.47
CA GLU A 131 20.24 5.05 -14.28
C GLU A 131 19.09 5.43 -15.19
N THR A 132 17.96 4.73 -15.09
CA THR A 132 16.83 4.92 -16.00
C THR A 132 15.70 5.70 -15.32
N LYS A 133 15.30 6.79 -15.96
CA LYS A 133 14.17 7.60 -15.52
C LYS A 133 12.89 7.14 -16.23
N ILE A 134 11.88 6.77 -15.45
CA ILE A 134 10.64 6.17 -15.98
C ILE A 134 9.46 7.06 -15.61
N GLU A 135 8.58 7.34 -16.57
CA GLU A 135 7.37 8.11 -16.32
C GLU A 135 6.40 7.30 -15.45
N ARG A 136 5.97 7.89 -14.33
CA ARG A 136 5.06 7.21 -13.39
C ARG A 136 3.74 6.83 -14.05
N LYS A 137 3.24 7.65 -14.97
CA LYS A 137 1.99 7.35 -15.69
C LYS A 137 2.09 6.10 -16.57
N ASN A 138 3.30 5.67 -16.93
CA ASN A 138 3.52 4.46 -17.71
C ASN A 138 3.73 3.23 -16.83
N ILE A 139 3.79 3.37 -15.51
CA ILE A 139 4.00 2.25 -14.60
C ILE A 139 2.65 1.68 -14.22
N VAL A 140 2.43 0.38 -14.51
CA VAL A 140 1.23 -0.35 -14.08
C VAL A 140 1.28 -0.53 -12.56
N TYR A 141 2.42 -1.04 -12.09
CA TYR A 141 2.70 -1.17 -10.67
C TYR A 141 4.20 -1.28 -10.45
N SER A 142 4.63 -0.95 -9.24
CA SER A 142 6.01 -1.18 -8.83
C SER A 142 6.02 -1.96 -7.53
N ASN A 143 6.98 -2.89 -7.40
CA ASN A 143 7.12 -3.77 -6.26
C ASN A 143 8.51 -3.61 -5.66
N ARG A 144 8.59 -3.77 -4.33
CA ARG A 144 9.87 -3.98 -3.69
C ARG A 144 10.23 -5.45 -3.81
N LYS A 145 11.42 -5.73 -4.30
CA LYS A 145 11.97 -7.10 -4.36
C LYS A 145 12.81 -7.37 -3.12
N ILE A 146 12.72 -8.58 -2.63
CA ILE A 146 13.48 -9.03 -1.47
C ILE A 146 14.52 -10.06 -1.91
#